data_3b5236f17d268725f974dbbac639474f
#
_entry.id   3b5236f17d268725f974dbbac639474f
#
_cell.length_a   1.000
_cell.length_b   1.000
_cell.length_c   1.000
_cell.angle_alpha   90.00
_cell.angle_beta   90.00
_cell.angle_gamma   90.00
#
_symmetry.space_group_name_H-M   'P 1'
#
loop_
_entity.id
_entity.type
_entity.pdbx_description
1 polymer ?
#
loop_
_entity_poly.entity_id
_entity_poly.type
_entity_poly.pdbx_seq_one_letter_code
_entity_poly.pdbx_strand_id
1 'polypeptide(L)'
;MDCLFCKIIDGEIPSNKVYEDDMMLAFRDINPQAPEHIVIVPKCHIASANEINAENVKYVAAIWEKIPQIASELGFAENGYRVVNNCGEDGGQTVPHL
;
A
#
# COMPACT_ATOMS: atom_id res chain seq x y z
N MET A 1 12.30 10.96 -8.75
CA MET A 1 11.22 10.16 -9.32
C MET A 1 9.88 10.82 -8.99
N ASP A 2 9.04 11.05 -9.99
CA ASP A 2 7.80 11.83 -9.83
C ASP A 2 6.62 10.97 -9.42
N CYS A 3 6.82 10.06 -8.49
CA CYS A 3 5.77 9.20 -7.97
C CYS A 3 5.27 9.76 -6.64
N LEU A 4 3.96 10.00 -6.53
CA LEU A 4 3.35 10.49 -5.30
C LEU A 4 3.70 9.61 -4.10
N PHE A 5 3.59 8.28 -4.26
CA PHE A 5 3.87 7.37 -3.15
C PHE A 5 5.36 7.33 -2.79
N CYS A 6 6.25 7.46 -3.80
CA CYS A 6 7.68 7.57 -3.51
C CYS A 6 7.98 8.81 -2.67
N LYS A 7 7.30 9.91 -2.95
CA LYS A 7 7.46 11.15 -2.17
C LYS A 7 6.94 11.00 -0.74
N ILE A 8 5.87 10.24 -0.56
CA ILE A 8 5.35 9.95 0.78
C ILE A 8 6.35 9.07 1.53
N ILE A 9 6.91 8.05 0.88
CA ILE A 9 7.90 7.17 1.47
C ILE A 9 9.14 7.96 1.91
N ASP A 10 9.59 8.90 1.08
CA ASP A 10 10.77 9.71 1.37
C ASP A 10 10.51 10.82 2.41
N GLY A 11 9.27 11.02 2.80
CA GLY A 11 8.91 12.04 3.77
C GLY A 11 8.71 13.43 3.18
N GLU A 12 8.77 13.58 1.86
CA GLU A 12 8.56 14.87 1.20
C GLU A 12 7.10 15.32 1.29
N ILE A 13 6.16 14.36 1.34
CA ILE A 13 4.74 14.61 1.50
C ILE A 13 4.30 13.94 2.79
N PRO A 14 3.67 14.67 3.72
CA PRO A 14 3.24 14.08 4.99
C PRO A 14 2.11 13.07 4.79
N SER A 15 2.04 12.09 5.68
CA SER A 15 0.99 11.08 5.67
C SER A 15 0.64 10.68 7.10
N ASN A 16 -0.55 10.13 7.28
CA ASN A 16 -0.99 9.61 8.57
C ASN A 16 -0.61 8.12 8.64
N LYS A 17 0.62 7.86 9.06
CA LYS A 17 1.19 6.50 9.08
C LYS A 17 0.52 5.64 10.14
N VAL A 18 0.23 4.39 9.80
CA VAL A 18 -0.28 3.38 10.74
C VAL A 18 0.73 2.25 10.94
N TYR A 19 1.63 2.05 9.99
CA TYR A 19 2.70 1.06 10.09
C TYR A 19 3.82 1.37 9.11
N GLU A 20 5.05 1.08 9.49
CA GLU A 20 6.20 1.26 8.60
C GLU A 20 7.31 0.29 8.99
N ASP A 21 7.97 -0.30 8.00
CA ASP A 21 9.19 -1.07 8.19
C ASP A 21 10.08 -0.90 6.95
N ASP A 22 11.13 -1.72 6.83
CA ASP A 22 12.07 -1.61 5.70
C ASP A 22 11.45 -1.95 4.35
N MET A 23 10.34 -2.69 4.35
CA MET A 23 9.73 -3.21 3.14
C MET A 23 8.52 -2.40 2.69
N MET A 24 7.83 -1.73 3.60
CA MET A 24 6.56 -1.10 3.30
C MET A 24 6.24 0.09 4.19
N LEU A 25 5.30 0.90 3.72
CA LEU A 25 4.67 1.97 4.49
C LEU A 25 3.16 1.82 4.35
N ALA A 26 2.44 1.88 5.47
CA ALA A 26 0.98 1.87 5.48
C ALA A 26 0.48 3.17 6.09
N PHE A 27 -0.48 3.81 5.43
CA PHE A 27 -1.03 5.09 5.89
C PHE A 27 -2.52 5.18 5.55
N ARG A 28 -3.21 6.10 6.24
CA ARG A 28 -4.63 6.31 6.00
C ARG A 28 -4.83 7.13 4.72
N ASP A 29 -5.80 6.73 3.90
CA ASP A 29 -6.15 7.48 2.71
C ASP A 29 -6.80 8.80 3.11
N ILE A 30 -6.41 9.89 2.46
CA ILE A 30 -6.98 11.23 2.74
C ILE A 30 -8.40 11.37 2.14
N ASN A 31 -8.76 10.51 1.18
CA ASN A 31 -10.09 10.46 0.59
C ASN A 31 -10.67 9.06 0.76
N PRO A 32 -11.01 8.68 2.01
CA PRO A 32 -11.40 7.29 2.28
C PRO A 32 -12.72 6.93 1.59
N GLN A 33 -12.73 5.72 1.02
CA GLN A 33 -13.92 5.14 0.39
C GLN A 33 -14.67 4.22 1.36
N ALA A 34 -14.16 4.09 2.59
CA ALA A 34 -14.72 3.24 3.64
C ALA A 34 -14.31 3.83 4.99
N PRO A 35 -14.98 3.44 6.10
CA PRO A 35 -14.61 3.93 7.44
C PRO A 35 -13.16 3.67 7.80
N GLU A 36 -12.60 2.52 7.37
CA GLU A 36 -11.18 2.22 7.48
C GLU A 36 -10.64 1.99 6.07
N HIS A 37 -9.84 2.93 5.58
CA HIS A 37 -9.25 2.86 4.26
C HIS A 37 -7.73 3.07 4.39
N ILE A 38 -6.98 1.98 4.35
CA ILE A 38 -5.54 1.98 4.54
C ILE A 38 -4.88 1.71 3.19
N VAL A 39 -3.88 2.52 2.86
CA VAL A 39 -3.05 2.32 1.67
C VAL A 39 -1.72 1.75 2.13
N ILE A 40 -1.30 0.64 1.54
CA ILE A 40 -0.01 0.02 1.84
C ILE A 40 0.83 0.04 0.57
N VAL A 41 2.01 0.62 0.66
CA VAL A 41 2.91 0.74 -0.49
C VAL A 41 4.24 0.07 -0.21
N PRO A 42 4.81 -0.65 -1.18
CA PRO A 42 6.15 -1.19 -1.03
C PRO A 42 7.17 -0.05 -1.10
N LYS A 43 8.25 -0.17 -0.34
CA LYS A 43 9.33 0.84 -0.37
C LYS A 43 10.21 0.72 -1.61
N CYS A 44 10.01 -0.32 -2.42
CA CYS A 44 10.60 -0.44 -3.75
C CYS A 44 9.58 0.07 -4.76
N HIS A 45 9.99 0.96 -5.66
CA HIS A 45 9.05 1.46 -6.67
C HIS A 45 8.73 0.35 -7.67
N ILE A 46 7.50 -0.13 -7.63
CA ILE A 46 6.94 -1.10 -8.56
C ILE A 46 5.75 -0.40 -9.19
N ALA A 47 5.82 -0.10 -10.49
CA ALA A 47 4.82 0.77 -11.12
C ALA A 47 3.41 0.20 -11.09
N SER A 48 3.27 -1.12 -11.23
CA SER A 48 1.96 -1.79 -11.17
C SER A 48 2.16 -3.27 -10.92
N ALA A 49 1.06 -4.00 -10.73
CA ALA A 49 1.11 -5.45 -10.57
C ALA A 49 1.76 -6.14 -11.77
N ASN A 50 1.67 -5.55 -12.96
CA ASN A 50 2.29 -6.10 -14.16
C ASN A 50 3.83 -6.08 -14.11
N GLU A 51 4.40 -5.29 -13.23
CA GLU A 51 5.85 -5.17 -13.09
C GLU A 51 6.42 -6.03 -11.96
N ILE A 52 5.60 -6.84 -11.31
CA ILE A 52 6.07 -7.78 -10.28
C ILE A 52 6.93 -8.86 -10.95
N ASN A 53 8.07 -9.15 -10.34
CA ASN A 53 9.01 -10.16 -10.86
C ASN A 53 9.71 -10.87 -9.70
N ALA A 54 10.60 -11.82 -10.03
CA ALA A 54 11.29 -12.64 -9.04
C ALA A 54 12.15 -11.81 -8.07
N GLU A 55 12.61 -10.64 -8.50
CA GLU A 55 13.50 -9.80 -7.69
C GLU A 55 12.72 -8.91 -6.72
N ASN A 56 11.51 -8.46 -7.08
CA ASN A 56 10.73 -7.54 -6.26
C ASN A 56 9.53 -8.18 -5.56
N VAL A 57 9.18 -9.43 -5.87
CA VAL A 57 8.01 -10.08 -5.28
C VAL A 57 8.12 -10.21 -3.75
N LYS A 58 9.33 -10.15 -3.20
CA LYS A 58 9.52 -10.18 -1.76
C LYS A 58 8.81 -9.02 -1.04
N TYR A 59 8.72 -7.87 -1.69
CA TYR A 59 7.97 -6.72 -1.14
C TYR A 59 6.47 -7.01 -1.09
N VAL A 60 5.96 -7.66 -2.12
CA VAL A 60 4.54 -8.05 -2.20
C VAL A 60 4.21 -9.09 -1.13
N ALA A 61 5.07 -10.10 -0.98
CA ALA A 61 4.90 -11.14 0.03
C ALA A 61 4.92 -10.54 1.44
N ALA A 62 5.85 -9.60 1.71
CA ALA A 62 5.95 -8.96 3.01
C ALA A 62 4.67 -8.18 3.34
N ILE A 63 4.09 -7.48 2.37
CA ILE A 63 2.83 -6.75 2.54
C ILE A 63 1.71 -7.72 2.90
N TRP A 64 1.56 -8.81 2.14
CA TRP A 64 0.48 -9.77 2.40
C TRP A 64 0.60 -10.44 3.76
N GLU A 65 1.83 -10.71 4.21
CA GLU A 65 2.05 -11.25 5.55
C GLU A 65 1.68 -10.26 6.64
N LYS A 66 1.84 -8.96 6.39
CA LYS A 66 1.58 -7.91 7.38
C LYS A 66 0.12 -7.49 7.46
N ILE A 67 -0.65 -7.67 6.38
CA ILE A 67 -2.05 -7.24 6.33
C ILE A 67 -2.88 -7.75 7.53
N PRO A 68 -2.85 -9.05 7.88
CA PRO A 68 -3.64 -9.52 9.03
C PRO A 68 -3.28 -8.82 10.33
N GLN A 69 -2.00 -8.56 10.55
CA GLN A 69 -1.54 -7.89 11.77
C GLN A 69 -2.05 -6.45 11.83
N ILE A 70 -1.95 -5.71 10.72
CA ILE A 70 -2.44 -4.33 10.65
C ILE A 70 -3.94 -4.30 10.88
N ALA A 71 -4.70 -5.19 10.25
CA ALA A 71 -6.14 -5.27 10.42
C ALA A 71 -6.52 -5.56 11.87
N SER A 72 -5.79 -6.45 12.53
CA SER A 72 -6.02 -6.79 13.94
C SER A 72 -5.74 -5.59 14.85
N GLU A 73 -4.61 -4.92 14.64
CA GLU A 73 -4.22 -3.77 15.45
C GLU A 73 -5.20 -2.60 15.29
N LEU A 74 -5.76 -2.41 14.11
CA LEU A 74 -6.73 -1.35 13.85
C LEU A 74 -8.17 -1.77 14.17
N GLY A 75 -8.39 -3.02 14.54
CA GLY A 75 -9.66 -3.48 15.09
C GLY A 75 -10.71 -3.93 14.08
N PHE A 76 -10.36 -4.16 12.81
CA PHE A 76 -11.35 -4.57 11.81
C PHE A 76 -11.14 -5.98 11.26
N ALA A 77 -10.19 -6.75 11.83
CA ALA A 77 -9.91 -8.09 11.31
C ALA A 77 -11.10 -9.04 11.44
N GLU A 78 -11.82 -9.02 12.57
CA GLU A 78 -12.92 -9.94 12.82
C GLU A 78 -14.11 -9.72 11.90
N ASN A 79 -14.45 -8.44 11.61
CA ASN A 79 -15.57 -8.12 10.74
C ASN A 79 -15.23 -8.32 9.27
N GLY A 80 -13.95 -8.47 8.97
CA GLY A 80 -13.49 -8.69 7.61
C GLY A 80 -13.17 -7.40 6.86
N TYR A 81 -12.46 -7.57 5.76
CA TYR A 81 -12.03 -6.45 4.94
C TYR A 81 -11.72 -6.94 3.53
N ARG A 82 -11.62 -6.00 2.62
CA ARG A 82 -11.27 -6.27 1.23
C ARG A 82 -9.90 -5.70 0.94
N VAL A 83 -9.08 -6.46 0.20
CA VAL A 83 -7.79 -6.00 -0.29
C VAL A 83 -7.95 -5.70 -1.77
N VAL A 84 -7.55 -4.51 -2.19
CA VAL A 84 -7.69 -4.06 -3.57
C VAL A 84 -6.33 -3.65 -4.11
N ASN A 85 -6.01 -4.12 -5.31
CA ASN A 85 -4.86 -3.63 -6.06
C ASN A 85 -5.36 -3.22 -7.45
N ASN A 86 -5.22 -1.94 -7.77
CA ASN A 86 -5.59 -1.42 -9.08
C ASN A 86 -4.38 -1.46 -9.99
N CYS A 87 -4.54 -2.03 -11.18
CA CYS A 87 -3.47 -2.17 -12.14
C CYS A 87 -3.90 -1.59 -13.49
N GLY A 88 -3.18 -0.58 -13.95
CA GLY A 88 -3.44 0.04 -15.24
C GLY A 88 -4.70 0.88 -15.28
N GLU A 89 -4.96 1.46 -16.44
CA GLU A 89 -6.09 2.39 -16.62
C GLU A 89 -7.44 1.72 -16.38
N ASP A 90 -7.64 0.54 -16.96
CA ASP A 90 -8.93 -0.17 -16.81
C ASP A 90 -9.16 -0.65 -15.38
N GLY A 91 -8.10 -0.81 -14.61
CA GLY A 91 -8.18 -1.18 -13.20
C GLY A 91 -8.34 0.02 -12.26
N GLY A 92 -8.37 1.25 -12.81
CA GLY A 92 -8.54 2.44 -12.01
C GLY A 92 -7.28 2.90 -11.27
N GLN A 93 -6.11 2.49 -11.72
CA GLN A 93 -4.86 2.91 -11.08
C GLN A 93 -4.61 4.39 -11.39
N THR A 94 -4.50 5.19 -10.33
CA THR A 94 -4.27 6.63 -10.48
C THR A 94 -2.84 7.06 -10.13
N VAL A 95 -2.12 6.24 -9.37
CA VAL A 95 -0.72 6.49 -9.02
C VAL A 95 0.11 5.30 -9.52
N PRO A 96 1.18 5.54 -10.33
CA PRO A 96 2.00 4.45 -10.87
C PRO A 96 2.94 3.87 -9.81
N HIS A 97 2.35 3.24 -8.80
CA HIS A 97 3.05 2.58 -7.70
C HIS A 97 2.11 1.51 -7.15
N LEU A 98 2.61 0.29 -7.04
CA LEU A 98 1.83 -0.87 -6.62
C LEU A 98 1.10 -0.65 -5.30
#